data_5a2c447a7bf623151a7b7fd894b11324
#
_entry.id   5a2c447a7bf623151a7b7fd894b11324
#
_cell.length_a   1.000
_cell.length_b   1.000
_cell.length_c   1.000
_cell.angle_alpha   90.00
_cell.angle_beta   90.00
_cell.angle_gamma   90.00
#
_symmetry.space_group_name_H-M   'P 1'
#
loop_
_entity.id
_entity.type
_entity.pdbx_description
1 polymer ?
#
loop_
_entity_poly.entity_id
_entity_poly.type
_entity_poly.pdbx_seq_one_letter_code
_entity_poly.pdbx_strand_id
1 'polypeptide(L)'
;PYIEDMGSALAVADLVVCRSGAMTVAEVSAAGLPAIYVPLPHGNGEQALNSRDVVEAGAAIQIPDAELTPERLISEVRGILDDPQRLESMTHAAAHASAGDVANTIADRIAARVSEAEDAAGRKDK
;
A
#
# COMPACT_ATOMS: atom_id res chain seq x y z
N PRO A 1 -9.10 -22.79 -7.80
CA PRO A 1 -8.62 -22.87 -6.43
C PRO A 1 -8.76 -21.51 -5.74
N TYR A 2 -9.23 -21.53 -4.52
CA TYR A 2 -9.44 -20.34 -3.67
C TYR A 2 -8.58 -20.46 -2.42
N ILE A 3 -7.95 -19.36 -2.00
CA ILE A 3 -7.17 -19.33 -0.76
C ILE A 3 -8.12 -18.96 0.37
N GLU A 4 -8.42 -19.91 1.26
CA GLU A 4 -9.31 -19.68 2.39
C GLU A 4 -8.64 -18.93 3.54
N ASP A 5 -7.33 -19.16 3.75
CA ASP A 5 -6.53 -18.47 4.76
C ASP A 5 -5.51 -17.53 4.10
N MET A 6 -5.95 -16.32 3.79
CA MET A 6 -5.11 -15.30 3.18
C MET A 6 -3.98 -14.85 4.12
N GLY A 7 -4.21 -14.80 5.42
CA GLY A 7 -3.19 -14.44 6.40
C GLY A 7 -1.99 -15.37 6.37
N SER A 8 -2.23 -16.67 6.35
CA SER A 8 -1.15 -17.67 6.24
C SER A 8 -0.44 -17.62 4.89
N ALA A 9 -1.17 -17.36 3.80
CA ALA A 9 -0.58 -17.20 2.48
C ALA A 9 0.35 -15.98 2.42
N LEU A 10 -0.06 -14.87 2.97
CA LEU A 10 0.76 -13.65 3.04
C LEU A 10 1.99 -13.83 3.95
N ALA A 11 1.86 -14.62 5.02
CA ALA A 11 2.96 -14.87 5.96
C ALA A 11 4.15 -15.64 5.35
N VAL A 12 3.91 -16.41 4.30
CA VAL A 12 4.96 -17.20 3.60
C VAL A 12 5.40 -16.59 2.27
N ALA A 13 4.77 -15.50 1.85
CA ALA A 13 5.09 -14.84 0.60
C ALA A 13 6.30 -13.90 0.75
N ASP A 14 7.12 -13.80 -0.28
CA ASP A 14 8.21 -12.82 -0.39
C ASP A 14 7.81 -11.61 -1.24
N LEU A 15 6.87 -11.79 -2.14
CA LEU A 15 6.36 -10.78 -3.07
C LEU A 15 4.91 -11.07 -3.41
N VAL A 16 4.11 -10.04 -3.53
CA VAL A 16 2.70 -10.14 -3.92
C VAL A 16 2.46 -9.42 -5.24
N VAL A 17 1.75 -10.06 -6.16
CA VAL A 17 1.23 -9.44 -7.38
C VAL A 17 -0.30 -9.44 -7.30
N CYS A 18 -0.91 -8.27 -7.29
CA CYS A 18 -2.37 -8.17 -7.13
C CYS A 18 -2.94 -6.84 -7.64
N ARG A 19 -4.25 -6.77 -7.65
CA ARG A 19 -4.96 -5.50 -7.82
C ARG A 19 -4.79 -4.64 -6.55
N SER A 20 -5.01 -3.34 -6.67
CA SER A 20 -4.83 -2.39 -5.57
C SER A 20 -6.15 -1.86 -5.00
N GLY A 21 -7.08 -2.76 -4.71
CA GLY A 21 -8.25 -2.43 -3.90
C GLY A 21 -7.81 -1.98 -2.49
N ALA A 22 -8.57 -1.09 -1.86
CA ALA A 22 -8.19 -0.49 -0.58
C ALA A 22 -7.92 -1.52 0.53
N MET A 23 -8.76 -2.55 0.64
CA MET A 23 -8.56 -3.62 1.63
C MET A 23 -7.34 -4.49 1.30
N THR A 24 -7.11 -4.79 0.03
CA THR A 24 -5.94 -5.57 -0.39
C THR A 24 -4.65 -4.82 -0.08
N VAL A 25 -4.58 -3.54 -0.39
CA VAL A 25 -3.41 -2.70 -0.06
C VAL A 25 -3.18 -2.66 1.45
N ALA A 26 -4.25 -2.51 2.24
CA ALA A 26 -4.16 -2.52 3.70
C ALA A 26 -3.65 -3.87 4.25
N GLU A 27 -4.16 -4.99 3.76
CA GLU A 27 -3.73 -6.34 4.19
C GLU A 27 -2.27 -6.62 3.82
N VAL A 28 -1.87 -6.32 2.59
CA VAL A 28 -0.48 -6.51 2.11
C VAL A 28 0.48 -5.61 2.88
N SER A 29 0.09 -4.36 3.13
CA SER A 29 0.89 -3.42 3.94
C SER A 29 1.02 -3.90 5.39
N ALA A 30 -0.07 -4.37 6.00
CA ALA A 30 -0.06 -4.91 7.37
C ALA A 30 0.84 -6.15 7.48
N ALA A 31 0.93 -6.96 6.44
CA ALA A 31 1.85 -8.10 6.37
C ALA A 31 3.32 -7.70 6.14
N GLY A 32 3.59 -6.43 5.84
CA GLY A 32 4.95 -5.95 5.56
C GLY A 32 5.56 -6.52 4.28
N LEU A 33 4.74 -6.78 3.26
CA LEU A 33 5.16 -7.43 2.03
C LEU A 33 5.43 -6.43 0.90
N PRO A 34 6.53 -6.60 0.16
CA PRO A 34 6.71 -5.99 -1.15
C PRO A 34 5.60 -6.38 -2.12
N ALA A 35 5.18 -5.46 -2.96
CA ALA A 35 4.09 -5.71 -3.89
C ALA A 35 4.33 -5.14 -5.29
N ILE A 36 3.74 -5.81 -6.27
CA ILE A 36 3.49 -5.29 -7.61
C ILE A 36 1.99 -5.10 -7.73
N TYR A 37 1.55 -3.87 -7.72
CA TYR A 37 0.13 -3.53 -7.89
C TYR A 37 -0.21 -3.28 -9.35
N VAL A 38 -1.30 -3.89 -9.79
CA VAL A 38 -1.89 -3.64 -11.11
C VAL A 38 -3.28 -3.08 -10.87
N PRO A 39 -3.43 -1.74 -10.79
CA PRO A 39 -4.72 -1.12 -10.52
C PRO A 39 -5.77 -1.49 -11.56
N LEU A 40 -6.99 -1.77 -11.11
CA LEU A 40 -8.11 -1.97 -12.01
C LEU A 40 -8.42 -0.64 -12.71
N PRO A 41 -8.53 -0.60 -14.06
CA PRO A 41 -8.65 0.67 -14.79
C PRO A 41 -10.08 1.26 -14.76
N HIS A 42 -11.00 0.64 -14.04
CA HIS A 42 -12.40 1.08 -13.95
C HIS A 42 -12.61 2.07 -12.80
N GLY A 43 -13.62 2.92 -12.93
CA GLY A 43 -13.91 3.98 -11.97
C GLY A 43 -13.06 5.23 -12.18
N ASN A 44 -12.83 6.01 -11.13
CA ASN A 44 -12.13 7.29 -11.15
C ASN A 44 -10.62 7.18 -10.87
N GLY A 45 -9.99 6.04 -11.14
CA GLY A 45 -8.58 5.81 -10.82
C GLY A 45 -8.32 5.56 -9.33
N GLU A 46 -9.33 5.16 -8.57
CA GLU A 46 -9.26 4.96 -7.12
C GLU A 46 -8.23 3.91 -6.73
N GLN A 47 -8.12 2.82 -7.50
CA GLN A 47 -7.16 1.77 -7.20
C GLN A 47 -5.71 2.23 -7.38
N ALA A 48 -5.44 3.08 -8.36
CA ALA A 48 -4.12 3.69 -8.53
C ALA A 48 -3.77 4.60 -7.35
N LEU A 49 -4.74 5.32 -6.81
CA LEU A 49 -4.57 6.17 -5.63
C LEU A 49 -4.34 5.36 -4.35
N ASN A 50 -5.00 4.21 -4.20
CA ASN A 50 -4.88 3.37 -3.01
C ASN A 50 -3.44 2.87 -2.77
N SER A 51 -2.69 2.62 -3.83
CA SER A 51 -1.30 2.12 -3.73
C SER A 51 -0.24 3.22 -3.80
N ARG A 52 -0.62 4.48 -3.98
CA ARG A 52 0.34 5.59 -4.16
C ARG A 52 1.35 5.67 -3.02
N ASP A 53 0.89 5.71 -1.80
CA ASP A 53 1.75 5.97 -0.63
C ASP A 53 2.77 4.85 -0.44
N VAL A 54 2.37 3.60 -0.64
CA VAL A 54 3.30 2.46 -0.53
C VAL A 54 4.28 2.39 -1.69
N VAL A 55 3.89 2.87 -2.88
CA VAL A 55 4.80 3.01 -4.04
C VAL A 55 5.82 4.13 -3.79
N GLU A 56 5.37 5.28 -3.31
CA GLU A 56 6.24 6.41 -2.96
C GLU A 56 7.21 6.07 -1.83
N ALA A 57 6.78 5.24 -0.88
CA ALA A 57 7.63 4.73 0.19
C ALA A 57 8.69 3.71 -0.29
N GLY A 58 8.60 3.23 -1.52
CA GLY A 58 9.51 2.23 -2.08
C GLY A 58 9.17 0.78 -1.72
N ALA A 59 8.00 0.54 -1.13
CA ALA A 59 7.52 -0.79 -0.73
C ALA A 59 6.86 -1.56 -1.88
N ALA A 60 6.46 -0.88 -2.92
CA ALA A 60 5.76 -1.47 -4.06
C ALA A 60 6.10 -0.77 -5.37
N ILE A 61 5.78 -1.44 -6.46
CA ILE A 61 5.71 -0.84 -7.79
C ILE A 61 4.30 -0.96 -8.34
N GLN A 62 3.97 -0.08 -9.27
CA GLN A 62 2.66 -0.07 -9.93
C GLN A 62 2.84 -0.25 -11.42
N ILE A 63 2.11 -1.20 -12.00
CA ILE A 63 2.05 -1.41 -13.44
C ILE A 63 0.64 -1.05 -13.90
N PRO A 64 0.46 -0.04 -14.77
CA PRO A 64 -0.85 0.23 -15.36
C PRO A 64 -1.40 -1.00 -16.09
N ASP A 65 -2.69 -1.26 -15.98
CA ASP A 65 -3.32 -2.44 -16.58
C ASP A 65 -3.08 -2.54 -18.09
N ALA A 66 -3.10 -1.42 -18.80
CA ALA A 66 -2.82 -1.35 -20.24
C ALA A 66 -1.36 -1.72 -20.60
N GLU A 67 -0.43 -1.63 -19.65
CA GLU A 67 0.98 -1.96 -19.84
C GLU A 67 1.34 -3.35 -19.31
N LEU A 68 0.38 -4.06 -18.72
CA LEU A 68 0.59 -5.39 -18.19
C LEU A 68 0.65 -6.40 -19.33
N THR A 69 1.85 -6.90 -19.58
CA THR A 69 2.12 -8.02 -20.47
C THR A 69 2.85 -9.12 -19.71
N PRO A 70 2.83 -10.39 -20.16
CA PRO A 70 3.62 -11.45 -19.52
C PRO A 70 5.10 -11.09 -19.39
N GLU A 71 5.68 -10.49 -20.42
CA GLU A 71 7.08 -10.08 -20.47
C GLU A 71 7.37 -8.97 -19.45
N ARG A 72 6.49 -7.98 -19.34
CA ARG A 72 6.62 -6.90 -18.36
C ARG A 72 6.55 -7.46 -16.94
N LEU A 73 5.58 -8.30 -16.65
CA LEU A 73 5.43 -8.89 -15.33
C LEU A 73 6.63 -9.75 -14.94
N ILE A 74 7.08 -10.62 -15.84
CA ILE A 74 8.25 -11.46 -15.60
C ILE A 74 9.50 -10.62 -15.33
N SER A 75 9.71 -9.56 -16.11
CA SER A 75 10.83 -8.64 -15.94
C SER A 75 10.83 -7.98 -14.57
N GLU A 76 9.67 -7.47 -14.13
CA GLU A 76 9.56 -6.82 -12.82
C GLU A 76 9.70 -7.81 -11.66
N VAL A 77 9.07 -8.98 -11.74
CA VAL A 77 9.20 -10.03 -10.72
C VAL A 77 10.65 -10.48 -10.58
N ARG A 78 11.32 -10.78 -11.69
CA ARG A 78 12.74 -11.15 -11.66
C ARG A 78 13.64 -10.03 -11.17
N GLY A 79 13.36 -8.79 -11.59
CA GLY A 79 14.12 -7.63 -11.14
C GLY A 79 14.06 -7.41 -9.63
N ILE A 80 13.04 -7.95 -8.96
CA ILE A 80 12.92 -7.90 -7.51
C ILE A 80 13.49 -9.17 -6.86
N LEU A 81 13.05 -10.35 -7.30
CA LEU A 81 13.41 -11.62 -6.65
C LEU A 81 14.86 -12.04 -6.91
N ASP A 82 15.43 -11.71 -8.06
CA ASP A 82 16.83 -12.05 -8.41
C ASP A 82 17.84 -11.02 -7.84
N ASP A 83 17.36 -9.93 -7.25
CA ASP A 83 18.18 -8.91 -6.58
C ASP A 83 17.88 -8.89 -5.07
N PRO A 84 18.66 -9.59 -4.24
CA PRO A 84 18.44 -9.66 -2.80
C PRO A 84 18.45 -8.29 -2.11
N GLN A 85 19.26 -7.35 -2.57
CA GLN A 85 19.32 -6.00 -2.00
C GLN A 85 18.03 -5.21 -2.28
N ARG A 86 17.50 -5.33 -3.49
CA ARG A 86 16.24 -4.70 -3.86
C ARG A 86 15.08 -5.28 -3.07
N LEU A 87 15.00 -6.59 -2.96
CA LEU A 87 13.97 -7.28 -2.18
C LEU A 87 14.03 -6.86 -0.71
N GLU A 88 15.21 -6.85 -0.12
CA GLU A 88 15.41 -6.42 1.28
C GLU A 88 15.00 -4.96 1.48
N SER A 89 15.40 -4.06 0.59
CA SER A 89 15.02 -2.65 0.64
C SER A 89 13.52 -2.45 0.55
N MET A 90 12.84 -3.17 -0.35
CA MET A 90 11.39 -3.12 -0.47
C MET A 90 10.68 -3.70 0.75
N THR A 91 11.18 -4.80 1.30
CA THR A 91 10.66 -5.41 2.53
C THR A 91 10.79 -4.47 3.72
N HIS A 92 11.92 -3.83 3.86
CA HIS A 92 12.17 -2.83 4.90
C HIS A 92 11.20 -1.63 4.77
N ALA A 93 11.04 -1.12 3.55
CA ALA A 93 10.09 -0.03 3.28
C ALA A 93 8.64 -0.44 3.58
N ALA A 94 8.25 -1.67 3.23
CA ALA A 94 6.92 -2.21 3.52
C ALA A 94 6.65 -2.30 5.03
N ALA A 95 7.61 -2.80 5.79
CA ALA A 95 7.50 -2.88 7.25
C ALA A 95 7.37 -1.50 7.90
N HIS A 96 8.09 -0.50 7.41
CA HIS A 96 8.02 0.88 7.91
C HIS A 96 6.72 1.58 7.52
N ALA A 97 6.24 1.39 6.31
CA ALA A 97 4.96 1.94 5.85
C ALA A 97 3.79 1.40 6.69
N SER A 98 3.85 0.12 7.08
CA SER A 98 2.84 -0.48 7.96
C SER A 98 2.85 0.08 9.37
N ALA A 99 4.02 0.32 9.94
CA ALA A 99 4.17 0.71 11.35
C ALA A 99 3.93 2.20 11.63
N GLY A 100 4.23 3.07 10.64
CA GLY A 100 4.25 4.52 10.86
C GLY A 100 2.98 5.25 10.45
N ASP A 101 2.33 4.80 9.41
CA ASP A 101 1.36 5.64 8.70
C ASP A 101 -0.04 5.61 9.33
N VAL A 102 -0.50 4.48 9.83
CA VAL A 102 -1.85 4.37 10.40
C VAL A 102 -1.94 5.11 11.73
N ALA A 103 -0.96 4.94 12.61
CA ALA A 103 -0.94 5.61 13.92
C ALA A 103 -0.78 7.12 13.77
N ASN A 104 0.11 7.58 12.90
CA ASN A 104 0.34 9.00 12.63
C ASN A 104 -0.87 9.63 11.91
N THR A 105 -1.45 8.96 10.93
CA THR A 105 -2.64 9.45 10.23
C THR A 105 -3.84 9.57 11.17
N ILE A 106 -4.04 8.63 12.09
CA ILE A 106 -5.10 8.70 13.10
C ILE A 106 -4.82 9.83 14.08
N ALA A 107 -3.58 9.96 14.57
CA ALA A 107 -3.18 11.04 15.47
C ALA A 107 -3.37 12.42 14.83
N ASP A 108 -2.96 12.60 13.58
CA ASP A 108 -3.11 13.85 12.84
C ASP A 108 -4.59 14.21 12.60
N ARG A 109 -5.42 13.21 12.29
CA ARG A 109 -6.88 13.42 12.13
C ARG A 109 -7.56 13.79 13.44
N ILE A 110 -7.15 13.20 14.56
CA ILE A 110 -7.68 13.55 15.88
C ILE A 110 -7.24 14.95 16.25
N ALA A 111 -5.97 15.31 16.07
CA ALA A 111 -5.45 16.65 16.34
C ALA A 111 -6.16 17.73 15.52
N ALA A 112 -6.39 17.49 14.22
CA ALA A 112 -7.12 18.40 13.35
C ALA A 112 -8.57 18.61 13.83
N ARG A 113 -9.27 17.53 14.24
CA ARG A 113 -10.64 17.60 14.76
C ARG A 113 -10.72 18.36 16.08
N VAL A 114 -9.75 18.19 16.97
CA VAL A 114 -9.69 18.92 18.23
C VAL A 114 -9.49 20.41 17.97
N SER A 115 -8.56 20.79 17.09
CA SER A 115 -8.30 22.19 16.71
C SER A 115 -9.54 22.86 16.09
N GLU A 116 -10.23 22.18 15.18
CA GLU A 116 -11.48 22.68 14.58
C GLU A 116 -12.58 22.90 15.63
N ALA A 117 -12.67 22.02 16.63
CA ALA A 117 -13.65 22.14 17.71
C ALA A 117 -13.33 23.30 18.65
N GLU A 118 -12.07 23.54 18.96
CA GLU A 118 -11.61 24.68 19.76
C GLU A 118 -11.86 26.02 19.06
N ASP A 119 -11.55 26.11 17.78
CA ASP A 119 -11.81 27.27 16.94
C ASP A 119 -13.32 27.59 16.82
N ALA A 120 -14.15 26.54 16.72
CA ALA A 120 -15.60 26.67 16.67
C ALA A 120 -16.19 27.13 18.02
N ALA A 121 -15.62 26.69 19.15
CA ALA A 121 -16.02 27.10 20.49
C ALA A 121 -15.61 28.56 20.79
N GLY A 122 -14.40 28.96 20.38
CA GLY A 122 -13.90 30.31 20.57
C GLY A 122 -14.63 31.41 19.77
N ARG A 123 -15.36 31.03 18.71
CA ARG A 123 -16.18 31.97 17.92
C ARG A 123 -17.56 32.26 18.52
N LYS A 124 -18.02 31.47 19.49
CA LYS A 124 -19.33 31.65 20.12
C LYS A 124 -19.32 32.62 21.30
N ASP A 125 -18.12 32.96 21.80
CA ASP A 125 -17.95 33.86 22.94
C ASP A 125 -17.56 35.31 22.53
N LYS A 126 -17.71 35.65 21.27
CA LYS A 126 -17.57 37.03 20.74
C LYS A 126 -18.85 37.44 20.03
#